data_f71c86c61658c52c9d61bb1025d63687
#
_entry.id   f71c86c61658c52c9d61bb1025d63687
#
_cell.length_a   1.000
_cell.length_b   1.000
_cell.length_c   1.000
_cell.angle_alpha   90.00
_cell.angle_beta   90.00
_cell.angle_gamma   90.00
#
_symmetry.space_group_name_H-M   'P 1'
#
loop_
_entity.id
_entity.type
_entity.pdbx_description
1 polymer ?
#
loop_
_entity_poly.entity_id
_entity_poly.type
_entity_poly.pdbx_seq_one_letter_code
_entity_poly.pdbx_strand_id
1 'polypeptide(L)'
;MVVGTVQEEDCDGLCWQYIINEDKIRPEFVVSTEPTDGGIYRGQRGRMEIRVDVKGISCHGSAPERGDNAIYKMADILQDIRSLNENDDADETEIKGLVKMLNPKYNKDWEEARFLGRGTVTVSQIFYTSPSRCAVADSCAISLDRRMTFGETWESCLDEIR
;
A
#
# COMPACT_ATOMS: atom_id res chain seq x y z
N MET A 1 -11.93 24.34 16.61
CA MET A 1 -12.93 23.85 15.62
C MET A 1 -12.93 22.34 15.71
N VAL A 2 -14.10 21.70 15.58
CA VAL A 2 -14.23 20.24 15.49
C VAL A 2 -14.71 19.93 14.08
N VAL A 3 -14.09 18.94 13.43
CA VAL A 3 -14.40 18.52 12.05
C VAL A 3 -14.72 17.04 12.06
N GLY A 4 -15.85 16.66 11.46
CA GLY A 4 -16.18 15.27 11.15
C GLY A 4 -15.91 15.00 9.68
N THR A 5 -15.14 13.95 9.40
CA THR A 5 -14.81 13.53 8.04
C THR A 5 -15.50 12.24 7.69
N VAL A 6 -15.59 11.93 6.39
CA VAL A 6 -16.22 10.72 5.85
C VAL A 6 -15.22 9.97 4.96
N GLN A 7 -15.48 8.70 4.73
CA GLN A 7 -14.68 7.84 3.82
C GLN A 7 -13.18 7.83 4.15
N GLU A 8 -12.84 7.71 5.40
CA GLU A 8 -11.45 7.64 5.83
C GLU A 8 -10.77 6.39 5.26
N GLU A 9 -11.42 5.22 5.33
CA GLU A 9 -10.85 3.92 4.96
C GLU A 9 -10.55 3.78 3.45
N ASP A 10 -11.40 4.35 2.60
CA ASP A 10 -11.32 4.14 1.15
C ASP A 10 -10.69 5.31 0.39
N CYS A 11 -10.71 6.49 0.96
CA CYS A 11 -10.35 7.73 0.27
C CYS A 11 -9.31 8.57 0.99
N ASP A 12 -8.52 8.00 1.87
CA ASP A 12 -7.39 8.60 2.60
C ASP A 12 -7.19 10.11 2.38
N GLY A 13 -7.62 10.94 3.30
CA GLY A 13 -7.35 12.37 3.24
C GLY A 13 -8.05 13.17 2.12
N LEU A 14 -8.89 12.57 1.27
CA LEU A 14 -9.62 13.30 0.22
C LEU A 14 -10.52 14.39 0.82
N CYS A 15 -11.21 14.09 1.92
CA CYS A 15 -12.00 15.06 2.67
C CYS A 15 -11.14 16.20 3.23
N TRP A 16 -9.92 15.91 3.68
CA TRP A 16 -8.99 16.95 4.11
C TRP A 16 -8.47 17.80 2.96
N GLN A 17 -8.25 17.22 1.78
CA GLN A 17 -7.92 17.99 0.59
C GLN A 17 -9.04 18.98 0.24
N TYR A 18 -10.30 18.55 0.33
CA TYR A 18 -11.45 19.44 0.13
C TYR A 18 -11.47 20.58 1.15
N ILE A 19 -11.39 20.26 2.44
CA ILE A 19 -11.40 21.24 3.53
C ILE A 19 -10.29 22.28 3.35
N ILE A 20 -9.11 21.82 2.95
CA ILE A 20 -7.94 22.68 2.73
C ILE A 20 -8.10 23.51 1.45
N ASN A 21 -8.51 22.89 0.35
CA ASN A 21 -8.50 23.53 -0.96
C ASN A 21 -9.77 24.34 -1.27
N GLU A 22 -10.94 23.89 -0.79
CA GLU A 22 -12.21 24.55 -1.07
C GLU A 22 -12.67 25.43 0.10
N ASP A 23 -12.71 24.87 1.30
CA ASP A 23 -13.12 25.64 2.50
C ASP A 23 -12.02 26.58 3.01
N LYS A 24 -10.79 26.50 2.46
CA LYS A 24 -9.63 27.34 2.79
C LYS A 24 -9.23 27.32 4.26
N ILE A 25 -9.55 26.24 4.96
CA ILE A 25 -9.19 26.07 6.36
C ILE A 25 -7.69 25.74 6.46
N ARG A 26 -6.96 26.53 7.26
CA ARG A 26 -5.52 26.40 7.49
C ARG A 26 -5.25 26.39 9.00
N PRO A 27 -5.42 25.25 9.67
CA PRO A 27 -5.13 25.15 11.08
C PRO A 27 -3.61 25.24 11.34
N GLU A 28 -3.23 25.78 12.47
CA GLU A 28 -1.86 25.76 12.97
C GLU A 28 -1.50 24.37 13.49
N PHE A 29 -2.45 23.70 14.14
CA PHE A 29 -2.32 22.35 14.66
C PHE A 29 -3.55 21.52 14.34
N VAL A 30 -3.34 20.22 14.11
CA VAL A 30 -4.41 19.24 13.91
C VAL A 30 -4.21 18.09 14.90
N VAL A 31 -5.29 17.72 15.57
CA VAL A 31 -5.35 16.49 16.36
C VAL A 31 -6.37 15.57 15.70
N SER A 32 -5.91 14.43 15.23
CA SER A 32 -6.76 13.37 14.67
C SER A 32 -6.95 12.27 15.70
N THR A 33 -8.16 11.72 15.76
CA THR A 33 -8.49 10.62 16.65
C THR A 33 -8.31 9.30 15.90
N GLU A 34 -7.35 8.50 16.36
CA GLU A 34 -7.01 7.20 15.81
C GLU A 34 -6.77 6.19 16.93
N PRO A 35 -6.91 4.88 16.68
CA PRO A 35 -6.54 3.88 17.67
C PRO A 35 -5.02 3.86 17.84
N THR A 36 -4.53 4.46 18.91
CA THR A 36 -3.11 4.61 19.22
C THR A 36 -2.68 3.87 20.49
N ASP A 37 -3.57 3.07 21.03
CA ASP A 37 -3.34 2.36 22.31
C ASP A 37 -2.93 3.28 23.45
N GLY A 38 -3.52 4.48 23.48
CA GLY A 38 -3.24 5.53 24.46
C GLY A 38 -1.98 6.35 24.20
N GLY A 39 -1.28 6.09 23.09
CA GLY A 39 -0.10 6.86 22.69
C GLY A 39 -0.45 8.14 21.93
N ILE A 40 0.53 9.03 21.79
CA ILE A 40 0.46 10.23 20.93
C ILE A 40 1.41 10.00 19.76
N TYR A 41 0.86 9.79 18.57
CA TYR A 41 1.63 9.65 17.34
C TYR A 41 1.81 11.02 16.69
N ARG A 42 3.02 11.29 16.21
CA ARG A 42 3.38 12.55 15.55
C ARG A 42 3.56 12.41 14.04
N GLY A 43 3.31 11.24 13.52
CA GLY A 43 3.44 10.93 12.10
C GLY A 43 2.98 9.51 11.82
N GLN A 44 2.86 9.20 10.55
CA GLN A 44 2.44 7.89 10.05
C GLN A 44 3.17 7.59 8.76
N ARG A 45 3.15 6.33 8.34
CA ARG A 45 3.62 5.92 7.02
C ARG A 45 2.70 6.47 5.93
N GLY A 46 3.26 6.76 4.77
CA GLY A 46 2.47 7.06 3.59
C GLY A 46 1.68 5.83 3.10
N ARG A 47 0.68 6.06 2.26
CA ARG A 47 -0.11 5.00 1.63
C ARG A 47 -0.28 5.28 0.14
N MET A 48 -0.15 4.23 -0.67
CA MET A 48 -0.56 4.21 -2.07
C MET A 48 -1.46 3.02 -2.30
N GLU A 49 -2.44 3.18 -3.15
CA GLU A 49 -3.18 2.07 -3.74
C GLU A 49 -2.72 1.90 -5.18
N ILE A 50 -2.28 0.69 -5.52
CA ILE A 50 -1.74 0.37 -6.84
C ILE A 50 -2.59 -0.73 -7.45
N ARG A 51 -3.12 -0.48 -8.64
CA ARG A 51 -3.82 -1.49 -9.42
C ARG A 51 -2.87 -2.14 -10.42
N VAL A 52 -2.82 -3.46 -10.40
CA VAL A 52 -2.08 -4.25 -11.38
C VAL A 52 -3.07 -5.00 -12.26
N ASP A 53 -3.04 -4.75 -13.55
CA ASP A 53 -3.88 -5.41 -14.55
C ASP A 53 -3.02 -6.30 -15.44
N VAL A 54 -3.37 -7.58 -15.51
CA VAL A 54 -2.73 -8.57 -16.37
C VAL A 54 -3.68 -8.96 -17.51
N LYS A 55 -3.14 -9.00 -18.72
CA LYS A 55 -3.86 -9.43 -19.91
C LYS A 55 -3.44 -10.82 -20.34
N GLY A 56 -4.41 -11.59 -20.80
CA GLY A 56 -4.26 -12.89 -21.39
C GLY A 56 -4.96 -12.98 -22.76
N ILE A 57 -5.17 -14.19 -23.21
CA ILE A 57 -5.90 -14.51 -24.44
C ILE A 57 -6.95 -15.56 -24.11
N SER A 58 -8.21 -15.21 -24.30
CA SER A 58 -9.31 -16.13 -24.03
C SER A 58 -9.45 -17.19 -25.11
N CYS A 59 -9.84 -18.38 -24.67
CA CYS A 59 -10.27 -19.48 -25.52
C CYS A 59 -11.25 -20.38 -24.74
N HIS A 60 -11.80 -21.38 -25.40
CA HIS A 60 -12.66 -22.35 -24.73
C HIS A 60 -11.86 -23.16 -23.70
N GLY A 61 -12.41 -23.35 -22.51
CA GLY A 61 -11.72 -24.00 -21.38
C GLY A 61 -11.32 -25.46 -21.61
N SER A 62 -11.90 -26.13 -22.62
CA SER A 62 -11.49 -27.50 -23.03
C SER A 62 -10.26 -27.54 -23.95
N ALA A 63 -9.77 -26.38 -24.39
CA ALA A 63 -8.59 -26.25 -25.27
C ALA A 63 -7.66 -25.14 -24.75
N PRO A 64 -7.18 -25.23 -23.50
CA PRO A 64 -6.44 -24.15 -22.83
C PRO A 64 -5.13 -23.80 -23.53
N GLU A 65 -4.57 -24.72 -24.31
CA GLU A 65 -3.35 -24.53 -25.10
C GLU A 65 -3.48 -23.47 -26.21
N ARG A 66 -4.71 -23.06 -26.52
CA ARG A 66 -5.02 -22.02 -27.52
C ARG A 66 -5.14 -20.62 -26.92
N GLY A 67 -5.09 -20.51 -25.61
CA GLY A 67 -5.20 -19.28 -24.89
C GLY A 67 -3.94 -18.94 -24.11
N ASP A 68 -4.04 -17.85 -23.36
CA ASP A 68 -3.01 -17.41 -22.44
C ASP A 68 -3.69 -16.90 -21.15
N ASN A 69 -3.55 -17.67 -20.09
CA ASN A 69 -4.36 -17.48 -18.89
C ASN A 69 -3.81 -16.35 -18.01
N ALA A 70 -4.53 -15.24 -17.96
CA ALA A 70 -4.17 -14.09 -17.13
C ALA A 70 -4.12 -14.42 -15.62
N ILE A 71 -4.90 -15.40 -15.15
CA ILE A 71 -4.87 -15.82 -13.74
C ILE A 71 -3.55 -16.52 -13.41
N TYR A 72 -3.02 -17.34 -14.30
CA TYR A 72 -1.72 -18.00 -14.06
C TYR A 72 -0.58 -17.00 -14.06
N LYS A 73 -0.56 -16.05 -14.99
CA LYS A 73 0.39 -14.93 -14.95
C LYS A 73 0.30 -14.12 -13.66
N MET A 74 -0.94 -13.84 -13.22
CA MET A 74 -1.14 -13.14 -11.96
C MET A 74 -0.64 -13.95 -10.76
N ALA A 75 -0.75 -15.28 -10.80
CA ALA A 75 -0.25 -16.13 -9.73
C ALA A 75 1.27 -16.02 -9.55
N ASP A 76 2.02 -15.89 -10.65
CA ASP A 76 3.45 -15.66 -10.60
C ASP A 76 3.77 -14.28 -9.99
N ILE A 77 3.09 -13.23 -10.45
CA ILE A 77 3.23 -11.87 -9.91
C ILE A 77 2.89 -11.83 -8.42
N LEU A 78 1.87 -12.56 -7.96
CA LEU A 78 1.53 -12.64 -6.54
C LEU A 78 2.65 -13.21 -5.68
N GLN A 79 3.41 -14.19 -6.20
CA GLN A 79 4.57 -14.73 -5.49
C GLN A 79 5.71 -13.71 -5.41
N ASP A 80 5.96 -12.99 -6.50
CA ASP A 80 6.98 -11.94 -6.52
C ASP A 80 6.65 -10.82 -5.53
N ILE A 81 5.39 -10.33 -5.53
CA ILE A 81 4.93 -9.31 -4.59
C ILE A 81 5.06 -9.81 -3.13
N ARG A 82 4.72 -11.06 -2.87
CA ARG A 82 4.87 -11.64 -1.54
C ARG A 82 6.32 -11.57 -1.05
N SER A 83 7.27 -11.86 -1.94
CA SER A 83 8.70 -11.86 -1.62
C SER A 83 9.24 -10.47 -1.26
N LEU A 84 8.62 -9.38 -1.74
CA LEU A 84 9.04 -8.01 -1.42
C LEU A 84 8.98 -7.71 0.08
N ASN A 85 8.01 -8.27 0.80
CA ASN A 85 7.93 -8.10 2.25
C ASN A 85 8.95 -8.97 3.02
N GLU A 86 9.52 -9.97 2.38
CA GLU A 86 10.49 -10.89 2.99
C GLU A 86 11.92 -10.35 2.85
N ASN A 87 12.15 -9.44 1.90
CA ASN A 87 13.45 -8.78 1.71
C ASN A 87 13.69 -7.76 2.81
N ASP A 88 14.76 -7.95 3.55
CA ASP A 88 15.11 -7.18 4.74
C ASP A 88 16.33 -6.29 4.49
N ASP A 89 16.29 -5.56 3.36
CA ASP A 89 17.39 -4.68 2.92
C ASP A 89 17.37 -3.29 3.57
N ALA A 90 16.48 -3.07 4.57
CA ALA A 90 16.43 -1.82 5.30
C ALA A 90 17.75 -1.58 6.04
N ASP A 91 18.45 -0.49 5.73
CA ASP A 91 19.65 -0.10 6.46
C ASP A 91 19.30 0.21 7.92
N GLU A 92 19.56 -0.78 8.77
CA GLU A 92 19.29 -0.73 10.19
C GLU A 92 19.91 0.51 10.85
N THR A 93 21.10 0.91 10.39
CA THR A 93 21.86 2.03 10.95
C THR A 93 21.19 3.37 10.65
N GLU A 94 20.76 3.56 9.41
CA GLU A 94 20.11 4.78 8.96
C GLU A 94 18.75 4.97 9.64
N ILE A 95 17.97 3.89 9.73
CA ILE A 95 16.64 3.90 10.37
C ILE A 95 16.76 4.14 11.88
N LYS A 96 17.69 3.48 12.54
CA LYS A 96 17.97 3.74 13.98
C LYS A 96 18.38 5.19 14.21
N GLY A 97 19.20 5.76 13.34
CA GLY A 97 19.59 7.16 13.37
C GLY A 97 18.38 8.09 13.25
N LEU A 98 17.49 7.82 12.31
CA LEU A 98 16.27 8.60 12.10
C LEU A 98 15.33 8.52 13.31
N VAL A 99 15.04 7.32 13.80
CA VAL A 99 14.16 7.11 14.95
C VAL A 99 14.70 7.81 16.19
N LYS A 100 16.01 7.73 16.44
CA LYS A 100 16.66 8.41 17.56
C LYS A 100 16.60 9.93 17.43
N MET A 101 16.73 10.46 16.21
CA MET A 101 16.59 11.89 15.92
C MET A 101 15.15 12.38 16.17
N LEU A 102 14.16 11.63 15.73
CA LEU A 102 12.75 11.98 15.87
C LEU A 102 12.24 11.79 17.30
N ASN A 103 12.79 10.84 18.04
CA ASN A 103 12.44 10.56 19.41
C ASN A 103 13.69 10.22 20.24
N PRO A 104 14.40 11.23 20.81
CA PRO A 104 15.62 11.01 21.59
C PRO A 104 15.45 10.14 22.83
N LYS A 105 14.21 9.99 23.32
CA LYS A 105 13.86 9.13 24.46
C LYS A 105 13.42 7.72 24.06
N TYR A 106 13.38 7.45 22.75
CA TYR A 106 12.99 6.15 22.24
C TYR A 106 14.07 5.12 22.55
N ASN A 107 13.77 4.21 23.44
CA ASN A 107 14.68 3.18 23.90
C ASN A 107 14.07 1.77 23.73
N LYS A 108 13.31 1.59 22.67
CA LYS A 108 12.70 0.32 22.35
C LYS A 108 13.61 -0.50 21.43
N ASP A 109 13.38 -1.80 21.45
CA ASP A 109 14.10 -2.75 20.64
C ASP A 109 13.96 -2.46 19.13
N TRP A 110 14.96 -2.90 18.36
CA TRP A 110 15.03 -2.71 16.93
C TRP A 110 13.75 -3.13 16.18
N GLU A 111 13.10 -4.22 16.58
CA GLU A 111 11.89 -4.73 15.94
C GLU A 111 10.73 -3.72 15.95
N GLU A 112 10.60 -2.93 17.00
CA GLU A 112 9.59 -1.87 17.04
C GLU A 112 9.97 -0.65 16.20
N ALA A 113 11.26 -0.31 16.15
CA ALA A 113 11.77 0.78 15.31
C ALA A 113 11.65 0.44 13.81
N ARG A 114 11.88 -0.80 13.46
CA ARG A 114 11.80 -1.35 12.10
C ARG A 114 10.44 -1.11 11.43
N PHE A 115 9.36 -1.12 12.20
CA PHE A 115 8.02 -0.83 11.69
C PHE A 115 7.94 0.54 10.97
N LEU A 116 8.62 1.57 11.49
CA LEU A 116 8.63 2.91 10.88
C LEU A 116 9.62 3.02 9.71
N GLY A 117 10.63 2.18 9.68
CA GLY A 117 11.69 2.22 8.68
C GLY A 117 11.49 1.32 7.48
N ARG A 118 10.40 0.57 7.42
CA ARG A 118 10.13 -0.38 6.35
C ARG A 118 8.80 -0.09 5.65
N GLY A 119 8.85 0.05 4.34
CA GLY A 119 7.65 0.00 3.49
C GLY A 119 7.10 -1.44 3.45
N THR A 120 5.81 -1.57 3.18
CA THR A 120 5.15 -2.88 3.00
C THR A 120 4.23 -2.85 1.81
N VAL A 121 4.04 -3.98 1.17
CA VAL A 121 3.06 -4.17 0.10
C VAL A 121 2.15 -5.35 0.43
N THR A 122 0.86 -5.14 0.34
CA THR A 122 -0.15 -6.18 0.60
C THR A 122 -1.11 -6.25 -0.58
N VAL A 123 -1.33 -7.47 -1.08
CA VAL A 123 -2.44 -7.70 -2.02
C VAL A 123 -3.73 -7.67 -1.22
N SER A 124 -4.51 -6.61 -1.39
CA SER A 124 -5.72 -6.35 -0.60
C SER A 124 -6.99 -6.84 -1.27
N GLN A 125 -6.98 -6.98 -2.61
CA GLN A 125 -8.16 -7.39 -3.37
C GLN A 125 -7.76 -8.07 -4.67
N ILE A 126 -8.57 -9.05 -5.08
CA ILE A 126 -8.60 -9.61 -6.45
C ILE A 126 -9.92 -9.19 -7.06
N PHE A 127 -9.86 -8.48 -8.18
CA PHE A 127 -11.07 -8.06 -8.89
C PHE A 127 -11.67 -9.20 -9.71
N TYR A 128 -12.94 -9.06 -10.03
CA TYR A 128 -13.61 -10.00 -10.92
C TYR A 128 -12.90 -10.05 -12.29
N THR A 129 -12.55 -11.25 -12.73
CA THR A 129 -11.69 -11.45 -13.90
C THR A 129 -12.48 -11.62 -15.19
N SER A 130 -13.05 -12.80 -15.40
CA SER A 130 -13.70 -13.20 -16.63
C SER A 130 -15.20 -13.40 -16.43
N PRO A 131 -16.05 -12.97 -17.37
CA PRO A 131 -17.49 -13.20 -17.32
C PRO A 131 -17.87 -14.68 -17.53
N SER A 132 -16.95 -15.50 -18.01
CA SER A 132 -17.21 -16.92 -18.30
C SER A 132 -16.36 -17.86 -17.47
N ARG A 133 -17.00 -18.80 -16.78
CA ARG A 133 -16.33 -19.88 -16.05
C ARG A 133 -15.90 -21.05 -16.95
N CYS A 134 -16.27 -21.01 -18.23
CA CYS A 134 -15.95 -22.05 -19.22
C CYS A 134 -14.87 -21.61 -20.20
N ALA A 135 -14.21 -20.48 -19.96
CA ALA A 135 -13.16 -19.93 -20.81
C ALA A 135 -11.88 -19.70 -20.05
N VAL A 136 -10.76 -19.71 -20.76
CA VAL A 136 -9.47 -19.21 -20.25
C VAL A 136 -9.61 -17.72 -19.99
N ALA A 137 -9.18 -17.25 -18.82
CA ALA A 137 -9.30 -15.86 -18.42
C ALA A 137 -8.36 -14.97 -19.26
N ASP A 138 -8.93 -13.93 -19.89
CA ASP A 138 -8.20 -12.93 -20.67
C ASP A 138 -7.77 -11.71 -19.87
N SER A 139 -8.18 -11.63 -18.63
CA SER A 139 -7.83 -10.55 -17.70
C SER A 139 -7.80 -11.04 -16.27
N CYS A 140 -6.94 -10.45 -15.47
CA CYS A 140 -6.92 -10.56 -14.03
C CYS A 140 -6.39 -9.26 -13.45
N ALA A 141 -7.00 -8.76 -12.39
CA ALA A 141 -6.56 -7.54 -11.75
C ALA A 141 -6.56 -7.68 -10.23
N ILE A 142 -5.61 -7.01 -9.60
CA ILE A 142 -5.48 -6.94 -8.14
C ILE A 142 -5.30 -5.50 -7.69
N SER A 143 -5.60 -5.24 -6.42
CA SER A 143 -5.24 -4.01 -5.71
C SER A 143 -4.16 -4.31 -4.70
N LEU A 144 -3.17 -3.43 -4.63
CA LEU A 144 -2.09 -3.45 -3.66
C LEU A 144 -2.23 -2.27 -2.71
N ASP A 145 -2.20 -2.54 -1.41
CA ASP A 145 -1.96 -1.52 -0.38
C ASP A 145 -0.45 -1.43 -0.14
N ARG A 146 0.17 -0.34 -0.59
CA ARG A 146 1.59 -0.05 -0.40
C ARG A 146 1.75 0.99 0.70
N ARG A 147 2.39 0.60 1.80
CA ARG A 147 2.76 1.51 2.88
C ARG A 147 4.16 2.00 2.66
N MET A 148 4.30 3.31 2.56
CA MET A 148 5.56 3.99 2.27
C MET A 148 6.22 4.44 3.55
N THR A 149 7.53 4.32 3.59
CA THR A 149 8.33 4.82 4.71
C THR A 149 9.15 6.04 4.32
N PHE A 150 9.92 6.52 5.27
CA PHE A 150 10.77 7.68 5.07
C PHE A 150 11.84 7.41 4.00
N GLY A 151 12.02 8.37 3.10
CA GLY A 151 12.96 8.25 1.98
C GLY A 151 12.38 7.61 0.72
N GLU A 152 11.23 6.97 0.79
CA GLU A 152 10.52 6.44 -0.38
C GLU A 152 9.68 7.52 -1.06
N THR A 153 9.59 7.43 -2.38
CA THR A 153 8.68 8.23 -3.21
C THR A 153 7.69 7.31 -3.92
N TRP A 154 6.61 7.87 -4.44
CA TRP A 154 5.65 7.07 -5.20
C TRP A 154 6.31 6.46 -6.46
N GLU A 155 7.27 7.15 -7.07
CA GLU A 155 8.03 6.63 -8.20
C GLU A 155 8.87 5.42 -7.81
N SER A 156 9.64 5.51 -6.72
CA SER A 156 10.47 4.40 -6.25
C SER A 156 9.63 3.17 -5.90
N CYS A 157 8.47 3.37 -5.29
CA CYS A 157 7.55 2.26 -4.97
C CYS A 157 6.92 1.61 -6.21
N LEU A 158 6.66 2.40 -7.27
CA LEU A 158 6.19 1.84 -8.54
C LEU A 158 7.29 1.08 -9.28
N ASP A 159 8.52 1.56 -9.23
CA ASP A 159 9.66 0.92 -9.89
C ASP A 159 10.02 -0.42 -9.23
N GLU A 160 9.78 -0.57 -7.93
CA GLU A 160 9.92 -1.84 -7.20
C GLU A 160 8.95 -2.93 -7.71
N ILE A 161 7.78 -2.54 -8.21
CA ILE A 161 6.72 -3.46 -8.66
C ILE A 161 6.79 -3.74 -10.17
N ARG A 162 7.51 -2.95 -10.94
CA ARG A 162 7.66 -3.11 -12.40
C ARG A 162 8.70 -4.14 -12.80
#